data_2797b6401772c1084f72aa68dee3d532
#
_entry.id   2797b6401772c1084f72aa68dee3d532
#
_cell.length_a   1.000
_cell.length_b   1.000
_cell.length_c   1.000
_cell.angle_alpha   90.00
_cell.angle_beta   90.00
_cell.angle_gamma   90.00
#
_symmetry.space_group_name_H-M   'P 1'
#
loop_
_entity.id
_entity.type
_entity.pdbx_description
1 polymer ?
#
loop_
_entity_poly.entity_id
_entity_poly.type
_entity_poly.pdbx_seq_one_letter_code
_entity_poly.pdbx_strand_id
1 'polypeptide(L)'
;MVRSKVGRQLDRRGFGRRVAGIGMMAAVVAVSLSGCAGLVGSHDVMLSESQITLLLARQFPMERKVLEVIDLDITNPQITLIPQGNRVGTELDVTALDRLFGSTAMGHVKLDYGLRFQPSDHTIRMTEVRVRELTLSSGSNNLRGAAQRIGGLVAENALENLVLYRMKPSQADEMDRLGLVASPITVTPQGLHMTVSPRPS
;
A
#
# COMPACT_ATOMS: atom_id res chain seq x y z
N MET A 1 61.76 -33.96 -30.95
CA MET A 1 61.62 -34.62 -32.29
C MET A 1 60.14 -34.47 -32.67
N VAL A 2 59.90 -33.78 -33.79
CA VAL A 2 58.72 -33.80 -34.68
C VAL A 2 57.39 -33.21 -34.12
N ARG A 3 57.12 -31.95 -34.44
CA ARG A 3 56.26 -31.38 -35.52
C ARG A 3 54.91 -32.08 -35.71
N SER A 4 53.82 -31.34 -35.55
CA SER A 4 53.12 -30.82 -36.73
C SER A 4 52.01 -29.86 -36.40
N LYS A 5 52.01 -28.75 -37.10
CA LYS A 5 50.92 -27.76 -37.32
C LYS A 5 49.79 -28.42 -38.10
N VAL A 6 48.60 -27.84 -37.97
CA VAL A 6 47.61 -27.49 -38.99
C VAL A 6 46.36 -27.10 -38.18
N GLY A 7 45.75 -25.97 -38.13
CA GLY A 7 45.56 -24.93 -39.12
C GLY A 7 44.15 -24.97 -39.68
N ARG A 8 43.39 -23.85 -39.43
CA ARG A 8 42.13 -23.50 -40.14
C ARG A 8 40.83 -24.21 -39.61
N GLN A 9 39.70 -23.59 -39.45
CA GLN A 9 39.10 -22.44 -40.12
C GLN A 9 37.97 -21.85 -39.27
N LEU A 10 37.76 -20.56 -39.44
CA LEU A 10 36.58 -19.80 -39.06
C LEU A 10 35.34 -20.38 -39.71
N ASP A 11 34.32 -20.63 -38.93
CA ASP A 11 32.96 -20.59 -39.47
C ASP A 11 32.08 -19.67 -38.63
N ARG A 12 31.83 -18.53 -39.23
CA ARG A 12 30.83 -17.55 -38.79
C ARG A 12 29.48 -18.07 -39.25
N ARG A 13 28.73 -18.67 -38.39
CA ARG A 13 27.26 -18.72 -38.55
C ARG A 13 26.59 -18.59 -37.21
N GLY A 14 26.05 -17.45 -37.02
CA GLY A 14 24.94 -17.03 -36.23
C GLY A 14 24.11 -18.08 -35.51
N PHE A 15 24.32 -18.20 -34.22
CA PHE A 15 23.32 -18.81 -33.38
C PHE A 15 22.77 -17.70 -32.46
N GLY A 16 21.71 -17.10 -32.94
CA GLY A 16 20.91 -16.15 -32.15
C GLY A 16 20.45 -16.83 -30.89
N ARG A 17 21.14 -16.57 -29.79
CA ARG A 17 20.58 -16.83 -28.45
C ARG A 17 19.40 -15.89 -28.24
N ARG A 18 18.21 -16.45 -28.46
CA ARG A 18 16.97 -15.88 -27.94
C ARG A 18 17.06 -15.91 -26.43
N VAL A 19 17.51 -14.83 -25.87
CA VAL A 19 17.30 -14.53 -24.47
C VAL A 19 15.81 -14.26 -24.36
N ALA A 20 15.06 -15.26 -23.88
CA ALA A 20 13.70 -15.06 -23.42
C ALA A 20 13.77 -14.10 -22.25
N GLY A 21 13.62 -12.83 -22.54
CA GLY A 21 13.39 -11.80 -21.52
C GLY A 21 12.05 -12.14 -20.87
N ILE A 22 12.13 -12.61 -19.63
CA ILE A 22 10.99 -12.64 -18.73
C ILE A 22 10.63 -11.16 -18.53
N GLY A 23 9.69 -10.70 -19.35
CA GLY A 23 9.07 -9.40 -19.20
C GLY A 23 8.30 -9.42 -17.88
N MET A 24 8.91 -8.83 -16.88
CA MET A 24 8.27 -8.47 -15.63
C MET A 24 7.16 -7.47 -15.99
N MET A 25 5.94 -7.97 -16.13
CA MET A 25 4.73 -7.16 -16.26
C MET A 25 4.58 -6.38 -14.95
N ALA A 26 5.23 -5.23 -14.89
CA ALA A 26 4.79 -4.17 -14.03
C ALA A 26 3.44 -3.71 -14.61
N ALA A 27 2.34 -4.21 -14.04
CA ALA A 27 1.02 -3.66 -14.25
C ALA A 27 1.01 -2.26 -13.62
N VAL A 28 1.64 -1.34 -14.31
CA VAL A 28 1.43 0.08 -14.11
C VAL A 28 -0.02 0.29 -14.53
N VAL A 29 -0.89 0.62 -13.58
CA VAL A 29 -2.13 1.32 -13.89
C VAL A 29 -1.70 2.69 -14.42
N ALA A 30 -1.27 2.70 -15.66
CA ALA A 30 -1.23 3.90 -16.46
C ALA A 30 -2.70 4.22 -16.72
N VAL A 31 -3.27 5.10 -15.93
CA VAL A 31 -4.38 5.92 -16.42
C VAL A 31 -3.78 6.66 -17.63
N SER A 32 -3.99 6.09 -18.78
CA SER A 32 -3.61 6.71 -20.06
C SER A 32 -4.49 7.93 -20.25
N LEU A 33 -4.02 9.06 -19.74
CA LEU A 33 -4.46 10.41 -20.14
C LEU A 33 -3.90 10.70 -21.56
N SER A 34 -4.21 9.82 -22.51
CA SER A 34 -3.95 10.07 -23.92
C SER A 34 -5.25 10.58 -24.54
N GLY A 35 -5.48 11.86 -24.52
CA GLY A 35 -6.64 12.41 -25.18
C GLY A 35 -6.66 13.93 -25.16
N CYS A 36 -6.23 14.53 -26.25
CA CYS A 36 -6.60 15.83 -26.81
C CYS A 36 -6.77 17.01 -25.82
N ALA A 37 -5.88 17.97 -25.92
CA ALA A 37 -6.09 19.36 -25.50
C ALA A 37 -7.50 19.84 -25.92
N GLY A 38 -8.43 19.90 -24.94
CA GLY A 38 -9.71 20.50 -25.27
C GLY A 38 -10.88 20.28 -24.31
N LEU A 39 -10.83 19.34 -23.41
CA LEU A 39 -11.93 19.14 -22.45
C LEU A 39 -11.36 18.70 -21.10
N VAL A 40 -11.09 19.64 -20.23
CA VAL A 40 -10.85 19.37 -18.82
C VAL A 40 -12.21 18.99 -18.20
N GLY A 41 -12.61 17.74 -18.40
CA GLY A 41 -13.84 17.20 -17.83
C GLY A 41 -13.57 16.52 -16.47
N SER A 42 -14.65 16.18 -15.78
CA SER A 42 -14.54 15.33 -14.58
C SER A 42 -14.09 13.93 -14.97
N HIS A 43 -13.15 13.36 -14.21
CA HIS A 43 -12.65 12.00 -14.37
C HIS A 43 -12.95 11.18 -13.13
N ASP A 44 -13.57 10.03 -13.33
CA ASP A 44 -13.83 9.11 -12.24
C ASP A 44 -12.65 8.15 -12.08
N VAL A 45 -12.13 8.09 -10.88
CA VAL A 45 -11.08 7.16 -10.46
C VAL A 45 -11.71 6.08 -9.60
N MET A 46 -11.63 4.84 -10.07
CA MET A 46 -12.11 3.68 -9.33
C MET A 46 -10.95 2.72 -9.06
N LEU A 47 -10.79 2.31 -7.81
CA LEU A 47 -9.85 1.30 -7.39
C LEU A 47 -10.62 0.07 -6.91
N SER A 48 -10.53 -1.04 -7.61
CA SER A 48 -11.16 -2.29 -7.20
C SER A 48 -10.52 -2.84 -5.92
N GLU A 49 -11.24 -3.69 -5.21
CA GLU A 49 -10.73 -4.36 -4.00
C GLU A 49 -9.39 -5.07 -4.24
N SER A 50 -9.25 -5.76 -5.37
CA SER A 50 -8.00 -6.42 -5.75
C SER A 50 -6.85 -5.44 -5.97
N GLN A 51 -7.11 -4.27 -6.54
CA GLN A 51 -6.09 -3.22 -6.69
C GLN A 51 -5.69 -2.61 -5.35
N ILE A 52 -6.64 -2.40 -4.45
CA ILE A 52 -6.38 -1.92 -3.09
C ILE A 52 -5.52 -2.94 -2.33
N THR A 53 -5.88 -4.23 -2.40
CA THR A 53 -5.12 -5.32 -1.78
C THR A 53 -3.69 -5.36 -2.31
N LEU A 54 -3.49 -5.23 -3.62
CA LEU A 54 -2.15 -5.17 -4.22
C LEU A 54 -1.34 -3.94 -3.78
N LEU A 55 -1.98 -2.79 -3.64
CA LEU A 55 -1.31 -1.57 -3.16
C LEU A 55 -0.88 -1.72 -1.71
N LEU A 56 -1.73 -2.29 -0.88
CA LEU A 56 -1.41 -2.57 0.53
C LEU A 56 -0.34 -3.66 0.68
N ALA A 57 -0.45 -4.76 -0.06
CA ALA A 57 0.53 -5.83 -0.02
C ALA A 57 1.98 -5.35 -0.30
N ARG A 58 2.14 -4.26 -1.06
CA ARG A 58 3.45 -3.64 -1.32
C ARG A 58 4.03 -2.88 -0.13
N GLN A 59 3.20 -2.53 0.84
CA GLN A 59 3.64 -1.81 2.04
C GLN A 59 3.94 -2.76 3.21
N PHE A 60 3.61 -4.04 3.07
CA PHE A 60 3.86 -5.07 4.06
C PHE A 60 4.94 -6.06 3.62
N PRO A 61 5.75 -6.63 4.51
CA PRO A 61 5.71 -6.43 5.98
C PRO A 61 6.06 -4.98 6.36
N MET A 62 5.45 -4.47 7.42
CA MET A 62 5.67 -3.13 7.93
C MET A 62 6.22 -3.19 9.34
N GLU A 63 7.44 -2.70 9.52
CA GLU A 63 8.04 -2.56 10.83
C GLU A 63 7.72 -1.18 11.41
N ARG A 64 7.30 -1.15 12.66
CA ARG A 64 7.01 0.07 13.42
C ARG A 64 7.59 0.00 14.82
N LYS A 65 8.06 1.13 15.31
CA LYS A 65 8.43 1.29 16.72
C LYS A 65 7.33 2.01 17.46
N VAL A 66 6.90 1.45 18.56
CA VAL A 66 5.90 2.05 19.44
C VAL A 66 6.52 2.24 20.82
N LEU A 67 6.34 3.45 21.36
CA LEU A 67 6.89 3.84 22.66
C LEU A 67 8.42 3.62 22.79
N GLU A 68 9.15 3.65 21.66
CA GLU A 68 10.60 3.45 21.55
C GLU A 68 11.14 2.08 22.01
N VAL A 69 10.32 1.31 22.72
CA VAL A 69 10.70 0.03 23.36
C VAL A 69 10.00 -1.18 22.78
N ILE A 70 9.00 -1.00 21.92
CA ILE A 70 8.26 -2.08 21.28
C ILE A 70 8.47 -2.00 19.78
N ASP A 71 9.07 -3.04 19.21
CA ASP A 71 9.09 -3.22 17.77
C ASP A 71 7.85 -4.01 17.35
N LEU A 72 7.11 -3.48 16.39
CA LEU A 72 5.97 -4.15 15.77
C LEU A 72 6.34 -4.59 14.37
N ASP A 73 6.12 -5.86 14.08
CA ASP A 73 6.11 -6.41 12.73
C ASP A 73 4.65 -6.73 12.36
N ILE A 74 4.18 -6.12 11.28
CA ILE A 74 2.80 -6.18 10.83
C ILE A 74 2.77 -6.87 9.47
N THR A 75 1.96 -7.94 9.36
CA THR A 75 1.91 -8.81 8.18
C THR A 75 0.49 -9.17 7.79
N ASN A 76 0.33 -9.86 6.65
CA ASN A 76 -0.91 -10.47 6.17
C ASN A 76 -2.13 -9.54 6.12
N PRO A 77 -2.05 -8.35 5.48
CA PRO A 77 -3.18 -7.46 5.39
C PRO A 77 -4.31 -8.09 4.55
N GLN A 78 -5.50 -8.18 5.15
CA GLN A 78 -6.72 -8.56 4.45
C GLN A 78 -7.73 -7.41 4.53
N ILE A 79 -8.36 -7.09 3.41
CA ILE A 79 -9.23 -5.94 3.27
C ILE A 79 -10.67 -6.37 3.12
N THR A 80 -11.55 -5.57 3.67
CA THR A 80 -13.00 -5.67 3.49
C THR A 80 -13.57 -4.28 3.24
N LEU A 81 -14.38 -4.14 2.20
CA LEU A 81 -15.09 -2.90 1.93
C LEU A 81 -16.37 -2.83 2.76
N ILE A 82 -16.61 -1.70 3.42
CA ILE A 82 -17.78 -1.45 4.29
C ILE A 82 -18.53 -0.21 3.76
N PRO A 83 -19.30 -0.36 2.67
CA PRO A 83 -19.96 0.78 2.00
C PRO A 83 -20.94 1.53 2.91
N GLN A 84 -21.65 0.81 3.78
CA GLN A 84 -22.68 1.40 4.66
C GLN A 84 -22.13 2.46 5.62
N GLY A 85 -20.83 2.36 5.94
CA GLY A 85 -20.15 3.31 6.82
C GLY A 85 -19.14 4.20 6.11
N ASN A 86 -18.98 4.06 4.79
CA ASN A 86 -17.89 4.66 4.01
C ASN A 86 -16.51 4.32 4.60
N ARG A 87 -16.30 3.05 4.97
CA ARG A 87 -15.13 2.59 5.70
C ARG A 87 -14.46 1.41 4.99
N VAL A 88 -13.19 1.24 5.26
CA VAL A 88 -12.42 0.05 4.88
C VAL A 88 -12.08 -0.71 6.15
N GLY A 89 -12.41 -1.99 6.19
CA GLY A 89 -11.97 -2.92 7.21
C GLY A 89 -10.61 -3.51 6.82
N THR A 90 -9.77 -3.76 7.81
CA THR A 90 -8.49 -4.46 7.60
C THR A 90 -8.22 -5.40 8.76
N GLU A 91 -7.84 -6.63 8.43
CA GLU A 91 -7.33 -7.61 9.38
C GLU A 91 -5.83 -7.77 9.17
N LEU A 92 -5.06 -7.86 10.27
CA LEU A 92 -3.60 -7.86 10.27
C LEU A 92 -3.09 -8.85 11.31
N ASP A 93 -1.99 -9.54 10.99
CA ASP A 93 -1.19 -10.24 11.98
C ASP A 93 -0.12 -9.28 12.51
N VAL A 94 0.10 -9.31 13.82
CA VAL A 94 1.09 -8.48 14.48
C VAL A 94 1.99 -9.32 15.37
N THR A 95 3.30 -9.04 15.29
CA THR A 95 4.30 -9.53 16.22
C THR A 95 4.91 -8.34 16.94
N ALA A 96 4.83 -8.33 18.27
CA ALA A 96 5.39 -7.28 19.11
C ALA A 96 6.58 -7.83 19.89
N LEU A 97 7.75 -7.20 19.73
CA LEU A 97 8.95 -7.48 20.50
C LEU A 97 9.16 -6.36 21.53
N ASP A 98 9.09 -6.71 22.79
CA ASP A 98 9.46 -5.84 23.90
C ASP A 98 11.00 -5.91 24.09
N ARG A 99 11.66 -4.78 23.81
CA ARG A 99 13.14 -4.68 23.90
C ARG A 99 13.65 -4.64 25.32
N LEU A 100 12.83 -4.20 26.29
CA LEU A 100 13.26 -4.10 27.69
C LEU A 100 13.35 -5.48 28.35
N PHE A 101 12.37 -6.34 28.07
CA PHE A 101 12.27 -7.66 28.69
C PHE A 101 12.58 -8.80 27.73
N GLY A 102 12.84 -8.50 26.43
CA GLY A 102 13.12 -9.52 25.42
C GLY A 102 11.94 -10.45 25.15
N SER A 103 10.72 -10.03 25.50
CA SER A 103 9.53 -10.86 25.33
C SER A 103 8.84 -10.57 23.98
N THR A 104 8.37 -11.65 23.34
CA THR A 104 7.63 -11.55 22.09
C THR A 104 6.16 -11.90 22.31
N ALA A 105 5.27 -11.13 21.72
CA ALA A 105 3.85 -11.43 21.64
C ALA A 105 3.40 -11.47 20.17
N MET A 106 2.57 -12.44 19.84
CA MET A 106 1.89 -12.51 18.54
C MET A 106 0.41 -12.30 18.74
N GLY A 107 -0.22 -11.69 17.75
CA GLY A 107 -1.64 -11.41 17.83
C GLY A 107 -2.25 -11.09 16.48
N HIS A 108 -3.54 -10.81 16.55
CA HIS A 108 -4.36 -10.43 15.41
C HIS A 108 -5.12 -9.15 15.72
N VAL A 109 -5.17 -8.26 14.75
CA VAL A 109 -5.85 -6.96 14.87
C VAL A 109 -6.87 -6.83 13.76
N LYS A 110 -8.11 -6.50 14.13
CA LYS A 110 -9.15 -6.05 13.20
C LYS A 110 -9.42 -4.58 13.45
N LEU A 111 -9.36 -3.80 12.40
CA LEU A 111 -9.63 -2.38 12.46
C LEU A 111 -10.45 -1.93 11.26
N ASP A 112 -11.15 -0.82 11.39
CA ASP A 112 -11.77 -0.12 10.27
C ASP A 112 -11.45 1.38 10.32
N TYR A 113 -11.45 2.00 9.15
CA TYR A 113 -11.07 3.40 8.99
C TYR A 113 -11.75 4.04 7.78
N GLY A 114 -11.91 5.35 7.81
CA GLY A 114 -12.22 6.17 6.65
C GLY A 114 -10.98 6.48 5.83
N LEU A 115 -11.19 6.98 4.64
CA LEU A 115 -10.13 7.44 3.74
C LEU A 115 -10.32 8.91 3.39
N ARG A 116 -9.24 9.67 3.39
CA ARG A 116 -9.24 11.06 2.99
C ARG A 116 -8.09 11.37 2.02
N PHE A 117 -8.41 12.01 0.94
CA PHE A 117 -7.40 12.64 0.09
C PHE A 117 -6.95 13.95 0.73
N GLN A 118 -5.63 14.13 0.86
CA GLN A 118 -5.01 15.34 1.37
C GLN A 118 -4.41 16.14 0.20
N PRO A 119 -5.03 17.26 -0.21
CA PRO A 119 -4.57 18.00 -1.38
C PRO A 119 -3.17 18.63 -1.21
N SER A 120 -2.79 19.02 0.01
CA SER A 120 -1.53 19.73 0.28
C SER A 120 -0.27 18.91 -0.01
N ASP A 121 -0.37 17.58 -0.01
CA ASP A 121 0.76 16.69 -0.26
C ASP A 121 0.39 15.49 -1.16
N HIS A 122 -0.78 15.56 -1.79
CA HIS A 122 -1.32 14.55 -2.73
C HIS A 122 -1.27 13.12 -2.18
N THR A 123 -1.70 12.96 -0.92
CA THR A 123 -1.73 11.66 -0.24
C THR A 123 -3.14 11.20 0.08
N ILE A 124 -3.33 9.88 0.12
CA ILE A 124 -4.51 9.26 0.73
C ILE A 124 -4.12 8.78 2.13
N ARG A 125 -4.88 9.20 3.13
CA ARG A 125 -4.62 8.94 4.53
C ARG A 125 -5.77 8.21 5.19
N MET A 126 -5.45 7.41 6.21
CA MET A 126 -6.44 6.86 7.14
C MET A 126 -7.01 7.96 8.00
N THR A 127 -8.31 7.85 8.30
CA THR A 127 -9.00 8.76 9.23
C THR A 127 -9.98 7.98 10.08
N GLU A 128 -10.26 8.49 11.25
CA GLU A 128 -11.23 7.88 12.19
C GLU A 128 -10.96 6.38 12.40
N VAL A 129 -9.70 6.05 12.63
CA VAL A 129 -9.30 4.65 12.85
C VAL A 129 -9.97 4.11 14.09
N ARG A 130 -10.51 2.89 14.00
CA ARG A 130 -11.17 2.17 15.11
C ARG A 130 -10.65 0.75 15.16
N VAL A 131 -10.07 0.37 16.26
CA VAL A 131 -9.69 -1.02 16.52
C VAL A 131 -10.93 -1.77 17.02
N ARG A 132 -11.38 -2.74 16.23
CA ARG A 132 -12.56 -3.56 16.54
C ARG A 132 -12.20 -4.75 17.42
N GLU A 133 -11.06 -5.32 17.16
CA GLU A 133 -10.55 -6.48 17.89
C GLU A 133 -9.03 -6.43 17.97
N LEU A 134 -8.48 -6.75 19.14
CA LEU A 134 -7.06 -6.95 19.36
C LEU A 134 -6.91 -8.20 20.22
N THR A 135 -6.44 -9.27 19.61
CA THR A 135 -6.26 -10.57 20.28
C THR A 135 -4.78 -10.93 20.29
N LEU A 136 -4.22 -11.24 21.44
CA LEU A 136 -2.87 -11.77 21.57
C LEU A 136 -2.94 -13.29 21.79
N SER A 137 -2.37 -14.05 20.86
CA SER A 137 -2.27 -15.51 20.92
C SER A 137 -1.11 -16.00 21.79
N SER A 138 -0.06 -15.19 21.90
CA SER A 138 1.11 -15.48 22.74
C SER A 138 1.64 -14.20 23.42
N GLY A 139 2.57 -14.35 24.35
CA GLY A 139 3.20 -13.24 25.06
C GLY A 139 3.10 -13.34 26.57
N SER A 140 3.88 -12.50 27.28
CA SER A 140 3.84 -12.42 28.73
C SER A 140 2.50 -11.90 29.25
N ASN A 141 2.13 -12.25 30.48
CA ASN A 141 0.90 -11.75 31.09
C ASN A 141 0.85 -10.23 31.18
N ASN A 142 2.00 -9.58 31.40
CA ASN A 142 2.11 -8.13 31.45
C ASN A 142 1.80 -7.49 30.10
N LEU A 143 2.34 -8.05 29.02
CA LEU A 143 2.10 -7.55 27.66
C LEU A 143 0.64 -7.75 27.23
N ARG A 144 0.05 -8.91 27.54
CA ARG A 144 -1.37 -9.17 27.29
C ARG A 144 -2.26 -8.19 28.06
N GLY A 145 -1.99 -7.99 29.35
CA GLY A 145 -2.75 -7.06 30.16
C GLY A 145 -2.63 -5.59 29.69
N ALA A 146 -1.46 -5.18 29.22
CA ALA A 146 -1.28 -3.84 28.63
C ALA A 146 -2.04 -3.71 27.30
N ALA A 147 -1.93 -4.70 26.41
CA ALA A 147 -2.66 -4.70 25.13
C ALA A 147 -4.17 -4.65 25.32
N GLN A 148 -4.72 -5.41 26.29
CA GLN A 148 -6.15 -5.39 26.59
C GLN A 148 -6.65 -4.04 27.11
N ARG A 149 -5.83 -3.31 27.89
CA ARG A 149 -6.23 -2.04 28.50
C ARG A 149 -6.08 -0.84 27.57
N ILE A 150 -4.98 -0.74 26.84
CA ILE A 150 -4.64 0.47 26.09
C ILE A 150 -4.22 0.21 24.64
N GLY A 151 -4.00 -1.07 24.26
CA GLY A 151 -3.45 -1.42 22.95
C GLY A 151 -4.29 -0.90 21.77
N GLY A 152 -5.60 -1.01 21.88
CA GLY A 152 -6.52 -0.47 20.87
C GLY A 152 -6.35 1.04 20.68
N LEU A 153 -6.39 1.80 21.76
CA LEU A 153 -6.22 3.27 21.72
C LEU A 153 -4.85 3.70 21.19
N VAL A 154 -3.79 2.99 21.59
CA VAL A 154 -2.43 3.25 21.07
C VAL A 154 -2.36 2.97 19.57
N ALA A 155 -2.94 1.88 19.11
CA ALA A 155 -3.00 1.54 17.70
C ALA A 155 -3.81 2.55 16.89
N GLU A 156 -4.99 2.97 17.37
CA GLU A 156 -5.81 4.01 16.74
C GLU A 156 -5.04 5.31 16.57
N ASN A 157 -4.40 5.81 17.63
CA ASN A 157 -3.58 7.02 17.57
C ASN A 157 -2.35 6.89 16.65
N ALA A 158 -1.70 5.72 16.63
CA ALA A 158 -0.53 5.48 15.79
C ALA A 158 -0.87 5.38 14.29
N LEU A 159 -2.10 4.95 13.97
CA LEU A 159 -2.57 4.77 12.61
C LEU A 159 -3.36 5.97 12.08
N GLU A 160 -3.83 6.86 12.96
CA GLU A 160 -4.53 8.07 12.54
C GLU A 160 -3.62 8.95 11.66
N ASN A 161 -4.14 9.40 10.52
CA ASN A 161 -3.40 10.13 9.49
C ASN A 161 -2.25 9.35 8.81
N LEU A 162 -2.18 8.02 8.98
CA LEU A 162 -1.20 7.20 8.27
C LEU A 162 -1.39 7.35 6.75
N VAL A 163 -0.28 7.62 6.05
CA VAL A 163 -0.27 7.71 4.58
C VAL A 163 -0.31 6.31 3.99
N LEU A 164 -1.41 5.97 3.31
CA LEU A 164 -1.59 4.71 2.60
C LEU A 164 -1.12 4.79 1.14
N TYR A 165 -1.27 5.95 0.53
CA TYR A 165 -0.86 6.18 -0.84
C TYR A 165 -0.34 7.60 -1.00
N ARG A 166 0.72 7.74 -1.79
CA ARG A 166 1.25 9.02 -2.25
C ARG A 166 1.22 9.05 -3.78
N MET A 167 0.62 10.07 -4.31
CA MET A 167 0.59 10.30 -5.76
C MET A 167 2.02 10.48 -6.29
N LYS A 168 2.29 10.01 -7.49
CA LYS A 168 3.59 10.24 -8.14
C LYS A 168 3.78 11.73 -8.40
N PRO A 169 4.99 12.29 -8.28
CA PRO A 169 5.23 13.71 -8.51
C PRO A 169 4.66 14.22 -9.83
N SER A 170 4.88 13.49 -10.93
CA SER A 170 4.36 13.88 -12.24
C SER A 170 2.82 13.98 -12.30
N GLN A 171 2.11 13.13 -11.56
CA GLN A 171 0.64 13.16 -11.48
C GLN A 171 0.15 14.31 -10.58
N ALA A 172 0.87 14.57 -9.48
CA ALA A 172 0.60 15.68 -8.58
C ALA A 172 0.79 17.01 -9.30
N ASP A 173 1.92 17.19 -9.98
CA ASP A 173 2.23 18.39 -10.78
C ASP A 173 1.20 18.63 -11.89
N GLU A 174 0.75 17.55 -12.55
CA GLU A 174 -0.31 17.63 -13.57
C GLU A 174 -1.64 18.08 -12.97
N MET A 175 -2.02 17.50 -11.82
CA MET A 175 -3.24 17.85 -11.09
C MET A 175 -3.23 19.34 -10.67
N ASP A 176 -2.11 19.82 -10.15
CA ASP A 176 -1.93 21.21 -9.73
C ASP A 176 -1.94 22.15 -10.94
N ARG A 177 -1.22 21.82 -12.01
CA ARG A 177 -1.13 22.61 -13.24
C ARG A 177 -2.50 22.79 -13.91
N LEU A 178 -3.34 21.75 -13.86
CA LEU A 178 -4.69 21.78 -14.43
C LEU A 178 -5.73 22.34 -13.46
N GLY A 179 -5.36 22.70 -12.24
CA GLY A 179 -6.28 23.18 -11.22
C GLY A 179 -7.33 22.16 -10.82
N LEU A 180 -6.98 20.87 -10.86
CA LEU A 180 -7.90 19.78 -10.54
C LEU A 180 -8.06 19.61 -9.03
N VAL A 181 -9.27 19.23 -8.62
CA VAL A 181 -9.59 18.90 -7.24
C VAL A 181 -10.24 17.52 -7.18
N ALA A 182 -9.93 16.80 -6.12
CA ALA A 182 -10.51 15.49 -5.86
C ALA A 182 -11.74 15.61 -4.96
N SER A 183 -12.80 14.87 -5.28
CA SER A 183 -13.95 14.68 -4.38
C SER A 183 -13.55 13.84 -3.16
N PRO A 184 -14.38 13.81 -2.10
CA PRO A 184 -14.25 12.82 -1.04
C PRO A 184 -14.22 11.40 -1.61
N ILE A 185 -13.43 10.52 -0.99
CA ILE A 185 -13.37 9.11 -1.36
C ILE A 185 -14.62 8.41 -0.84
N THR A 186 -15.27 7.65 -1.72
CA THR A 186 -16.46 6.85 -1.38
C THR A 186 -16.13 5.38 -1.49
N VAL A 187 -16.46 4.61 -0.45
CA VAL A 187 -16.35 3.16 -0.43
C VAL A 187 -17.63 2.56 -1.02
N THR A 188 -17.48 1.78 -2.08
CA THR A 188 -18.57 1.07 -2.76
C THR A 188 -18.35 -0.43 -2.68
N PRO A 189 -19.37 -1.27 -2.98
CA PRO A 189 -19.15 -2.72 -3.05
C PRO A 189 -18.13 -3.16 -4.12
N GLN A 190 -17.85 -2.30 -5.11
CA GLN A 190 -16.92 -2.59 -6.20
C GLN A 190 -15.51 -2.06 -5.94
N GLY A 191 -15.34 -1.19 -4.94
CA GLY A 191 -14.05 -0.57 -4.65
C GLY A 191 -14.17 0.85 -4.09
N LEU A 192 -13.07 1.57 -4.17
CA LEU A 192 -13.02 2.99 -3.81
C LEU A 192 -13.30 3.83 -5.04
N HIS A 193 -14.16 4.82 -4.89
CA HIS A 193 -14.51 5.77 -5.93
C HIS A 193 -14.15 7.19 -5.52
N MET A 194 -13.58 7.95 -6.44
CA MET A 194 -13.24 9.36 -6.28
C MET A 194 -13.34 10.05 -7.65
N THR A 195 -13.94 11.21 -7.69
CA THR A 195 -13.98 12.05 -8.92
C THR A 195 -12.92 13.13 -8.84
N VAL A 196 -12.20 13.32 -9.90
CA VAL A 196 -11.25 14.44 -10.09
C VAL A 196 -11.85 15.37 -11.12
N SER A 197 -12.03 16.65 -10.78
CA SER A 197 -12.66 17.65 -11.62
C SER A 197 -11.94 19.00 -11.54
N PRO A 198 -12.11 19.89 -12.52
CA PRO A 198 -11.65 21.26 -12.39
C PRO A 198 -12.24 21.94 -11.16
N ARG A 199 -11.46 22.83 -10.53
CA ARG A 199 -11.95 23.62 -9.41
C ARG A 199 -13.14 24.47 -9.88
N PRO A 200 -14.27 24.45 -9.18
CA PRO A 200 -15.37 25.34 -9.50
C PRO A 200 -14.89 26.80 -9.37
N SER A 201 -15.25 27.61 -10.37
CA SER A 201 -14.97 29.05 -10.42
C SER A 201 -15.81 29.86 -9.46
#